data_c88f159351969514c770fc748f774e07
#
_entry.id   c88f159351969514c770fc748f774e07
#
_cell.length_a   1.000
_cell.length_b   1.000
_cell.length_c   1.000
_cell.angle_alpha   90.00
_cell.angle_beta   90.00
_cell.angle_gamma   90.00
#
_symmetry.space_group_name_H-M   'P 1'
#
loop_
_entity.id
_entity.type
_entity.pdbx_description
1 polymer ?
#
loop_
_entity_poly.entity_id
_entity_poly.type
_entity_poly.pdbx_seq_one_letter_code
_entity_poly.pdbx_strand_id
1 'polypeptide(L)'
;MNIISWNVNGIRAVEKKGFLNWLSDCGADVVCIQETKANPAQLSENLISPPYGENASAALSDSSGGAGLFDDCKRYFSAFSSAKKAGYSGTAIYSKVRPDSVENLGDARFDDEGRVTIAKFGKIAVISAYFPNSQEAGARLDYKLEFNKAILKKCDELVSEGFNVVLGGDYNVAHTPIDLANPATNEKNPGYLPEEREWFTSFLNAGYVDTFRKFNSEPKQYTWWSYRFHAREKNIGWRIDYWCVHKKFEDKVVSSTIMADVTGSDHCPIQIQIEE
;
A
#
# COMPACT_ATOMS: atom_id res chain seq x y z
N MET A 1 -17.14 -1.55 1.29
CA MET A 1 -16.02 -0.87 0.62
C MET A 1 -14.93 -1.89 0.27
N ASN A 2 -14.41 -1.85 -0.97
CA ASN A 2 -13.30 -2.69 -1.46
C ASN A 2 -12.03 -1.85 -1.58
N ILE A 3 -10.95 -2.20 -0.87
CA ILE A 3 -9.71 -1.42 -0.80
C ILE A 3 -8.53 -2.30 -1.21
N ILE A 4 -7.70 -1.82 -2.12
CA ILE A 4 -6.49 -2.51 -2.58
C ILE A 4 -5.25 -1.69 -2.22
N SER A 5 -4.15 -2.36 -1.86
CA SER A 5 -2.84 -1.74 -1.67
C SER A 5 -1.80 -2.42 -2.55
N TRP A 6 -0.94 -1.63 -3.18
CA TRP A 6 0.13 -2.14 -4.04
C TRP A 6 1.38 -1.26 -4.00
N ASN A 7 2.50 -1.82 -3.59
CA ASN A 7 3.80 -1.23 -3.86
C ASN A 7 4.16 -1.46 -5.33
N VAL A 8 4.18 -0.41 -6.13
CA VAL A 8 4.37 -0.49 -7.59
C VAL A 8 5.83 -0.35 -8.03
N ASN A 9 6.73 -0.09 -7.09
CA ASN A 9 8.18 0.07 -7.37
C ASN A 9 8.46 1.07 -8.51
N GLY A 10 7.69 2.16 -8.55
CA GLY A 10 7.76 3.22 -9.55
C GLY A 10 6.54 3.27 -10.47
N ILE A 11 5.67 4.26 -10.25
CA ILE A 11 4.37 4.37 -10.93
C ILE A 11 4.51 4.51 -12.45
N ARG A 12 5.52 5.23 -12.93
CA ARG A 12 5.81 5.37 -14.38
C ARG A 12 6.34 4.09 -15.01
N ALA A 13 6.98 3.23 -14.22
CA ALA A 13 7.48 1.95 -14.69
C ALA A 13 6.36 0.91 -14.79
N VAL A 14 5.47 0.88 -13.79
CA VAL A 14 4.32 -0.05 -13.79
C VAL A 14 3.24 0.38 -14.78
N GLU A 15 3.10 1.68 -15.07
CA GLU A 15 2.20 2.18 -16.14
C GLU A 15 2.48 1.47 -17.47
N LYS A 16 3.76 1.38 -17.87
CA LYS A 16 4.20 0.69 -19.08
C LYS A 16 3.93 -0.82 -19.08
N LYS A 17 3.57 -1.37 -17.93
CA LYS A 17 3.25 -2.79 -17.74
C LYS A 17 1.75 -3.04 -17.54
N GLY A 18 0.91 -2.07 -17.88
CA GLY A 18 -0.55 -2.22 -17.87
C GLY A 18 -1.24 -1.80 -16.57
N PHE A 19 -0.59 -1.02 -15.71
CA PHE A 19 -1.17 -0.55 -14.45
C PHE A 19 -2.53 0.13 -14.61
N LEU A 20 -2.68 1.01 -15.61
CA LEU A 20 -3.93 1.73 -15.83
C LEU A 20 -5.08 0.79 -16.23
N ASN A 21 -4.82 -0.22 -17.07
CA ASN A 21 -5.82 -1.23 -17.42
C ASN A 21 -6.21 -2.05 -16.18
N TRP A 22 -5.22 -2.48 -15.40
CA TRP A 22 -5.50 -3.17 -14.14
C TRP A 22 -6.32 -2.30 -13.19
N LEU A 23 -5.98 -1.02 -13.04
CA LEU A 23 -6.67 -0.10 -12.14
C LEU A 23 -8.12 0.14 -12.58
N SER A 24 -8.37 0.25 -13.89
CA SER A 24 -9.72 0.40 -14.43
C SER A 24 -10.62 -0.79 -14.15
N ASP A 25 -10.04 -1.99 -14.11
CA ASP A 25 -10.76 -3.27 -14.04
C ASP A 25 -10.77 -3.90 -12.64
N CYS A 26 -9.92 -3.42 -11.70
CA CYS A 26 -9.76 -4.01 -10.37
C CYS A 26 -11.01 -3.92 -9.47
N GLY A 27 -11.97 -3.04 -9.82
CA GLY A 27 -13.24 -2.89 -9.10
C GLY A 27 -13.12 -2.22 -7.73
N ALA A 28 -11.92 -1.84 -7.27
CA ALA A 28 -11.72 -1.23 -5.96
C ALA A 28 -12.39 0.14 -5.84
N ASP A 29 -12.87 0.44 -4.64
CA ASP A 29 -13.38 1.77 -4.29
C ASP A 29 -12.24 2.72 -3.93
N VAL A 30 -11.18 2.16 -3.30
CA VAL A 30 -9.95 2.87 -2.93
C VAL A 30 -8.74 2.01 -3.29
N VAL A 31 -7.70 2.63 -3.87
CA VAL A 31 -6.42 1.98 -4.17
C VAL A 31 -5.28 2.78 -3.56
N CYS A 32 -4.54 2.14 -2.66
CA CYS A 32 -3.36 2.68 -1.99
C CYS A 32 -2.11 2.25 -2.74
N ILE A 33 -1.25 3.19 -3.07
CA ILE A 33 -0.02 2.95 -3.82
C ILE A 33 1.18 3.34 -2.98
N GLN A 34 2.22 2.51 -3.00
CA GLN A 34 3.51 2.80 -2.39
C GLN A 34 4.61 2.81 -3.47
N GLU A 35 5.68 3.51 -3.18
CA GLU A 35 6.82 3.72 -4.08
C GLU A 35 6.43 4.32 -5.44
N THR A 36 5.69 5.43 -5.42
CA THR A 36 5.36 6.15 -6.66
C THR A 36 6.62 6.63 -7.39
N LYS A 37 7.69 6.98 -6.64
CA LYS A 37 8.99 7.44 -7.16
C LYS A 37 8.86 8.58 -8.18
N ALA A 38 7.78 9.36 -8.08
CA ALA A 38 7.47 10.44 -9.00
C ALA A 38 6.71 11.57 -8.29
N ASN A 39 6.89 12.78 -8.79
CA ASN A 39 6.05 13.91 -8.43
C ASN A 39 4.85 13.96 -9.40
N PRO A 40 3.65 14.38 -9.00
CA PRO A 40 2.47 14.52 -9.87
C PRO A 40 2.75 15.27 -11.18
N ALA A 41 3.57 16.32 -11.15
CA ALA A 41 3.97 17.07 -12.36
C ALA A 41 4.73 16.22 -13.42
N GLN A 42 5.16 15.02 -13.07
CA GLN A 42 5.89 14.08 -13.95
C GLN A 42 4.99 12.96 -14.49
N LEU A 43 3.70 12.98 -14.13
CA LEU A 43 2.74 11.90 -14.44
C LEU A 43 1.87 12.30 -15.63
N SER A 44 1.42 11.28 -16.36
CA SER A 44 0.39 11.47 -17.40
C SER A 44 -0.94 11.88 -16.76
N GLU A 45 -1.82 12.50 -17.52
CA GLU A 45 -3.16 12.86 -17.07
C GLU A 45 -3.94 11.60 -16.62
N ASN A 46 -3.78 10.51 -17.33
CA ASN A 46 -4.39 9.22 -16.96
C ASN A 46 -3.83 8.62 -15.67
N LEU A 47 -2.62 8.94 -15.26
CA LEU A 47 -2.11 8.58 -13.92
C LEU A 47 -2.59 9.54 -12.83
N ILE A 48 -2.86 10.81 -13.16
CA ILE A 48 -3.41 11.77 -12.19
C ILE A 48 -4.90 11.50 -11.96
N SER A 49 -5.65 11.20 -13.01
CA SER A 49 -7.09 10.99 -12.93
C SER A 49 -7.49 9.77 -13.79
N PRO A 50 -7.19 8.55 -13.30
CA PRO A 50 -7.44 7.33 -14.05
C PRO A 50 -8.93 7.10 -14.31
N PRO A 51 -9.32 6.68 -15.51
CA PRO A 51 -10.69 6.29 -15.77
C PRO A 51 -11.04 4.95 -15.12
N TYR A 52 -12.35 4.75 -14.80
CA TYR A 52 -12.86 3.46 -14.33
C TYR A 52 -14.29 3.21 -14.85
N GLY A 53 -14.70 1.93 -14.85
CA GLY A 53 -16.03 1.49 -15.30
C GLY A 53 -16.09 1.19 -16.79
N GLU A 54 -17.29 1.13 -17.33
CA GLU A 54 -17.60 0.55 -18.66
C GLU A 54 -16.80 1.13 -19.84
N ASN A 55 -16.45 2.40 -19.82
CA ASN A 55 -15.74 3.07 -20.91
C ASN A 55 -14.26 3.33 -20.63
N ALA A 56 -13.73 2.80 -19.53
CA ALA A 56 -12.37 3.12 -19.09
C ALA A 56 -11.29 2.68 -20.10
N SER A 57 -11.40 1.45 -20.63
CA SER A 57 -10.43 0.92 -21.60
C SER A 57 -10.42 1.74 -22.91
N ALA A 58 -11.59 2.21 -23.35
CA ALA A 58 -11.69 3.08 -24.52
C ALA A 58 -11.04 4.45 -24.25
N ALA A 59 -11.29 5.03 -23.06
CA ALA A 59 -10.69 6.29 -22.65
C ALA A 59 -9.15 6.20 -22.51
N LEU A 60 -8.61 5.03 -22.18
CA LEU A 60 -7.16 4.80 -22.10
C LEU A 60 -6.51 4.60 -23.48
N SER A 61 -7.26 4.12 -24.48
CA SER A 61 -6.74 3.87 -25.82
C SER A 61 -6.81 5.10 -26.74
N ASP A 62 -7.58 6.12 -26.39
CA ASP A 62 -7.69 7.35 -27.17
C ASP A 62 -6.46 8.26 -26.95
N SER A 63 -5.48 8.11 -27.84
CA SER A 63 -4.26 8.95 -27.87
C SER A 63 -4.45 10.29 -28.61
N SER A 64 -5.68 10.62 -29.06
CA SER A 64 -5.92 11.77 -29.94
C SER A 64 -5.95 13.12 -29.22
N GLY A 65 -5.97 13.16 -27.88
CA GLY A 65 -5.93 14.41 -27.09
C GLY A 65 -7.12 15.37 -27.35
N GLY A 66 -8.14 14.91 -28.05
CA GLY A 66 -9.33 15.68 -28.39
C GLY A 66 -10.42 15.46 -27.32
N ALA A 67 -11.05 16.53 -26.86
CA ALA A 67 -12.32 16.49 -26.17
C ALA A 67 -13.37 15.81 -27.11
N GLY A 68 -13.41 14.48 -27.13
CA GLY A 68 -14.26 13.68 -27.99
C GLY A 68 -14.91 12.55 -27.21
N LEU A 69 -16.08 12.17 -27.60
CA LEU A 69 -16.88 10.94 -27.34
C LEU A 69 -16.83 10.18 -25.99
N PHE A 70 -15.86 10.45 -25.10
CA PHE A 70 -15.64 9.75 -23.83
C PHE A 70 -15.61 10.68 -22.60
N ASP A 71 -16.19 11.87 -22.71
CA ASP A 71 -16.27 12.85 -21.62
C ASP A 71 -17.15 12.37 -20.43
N ASP A 72 -17.93 11.32 -20.63
CA ASP A 72 -18.79 10.67 -19.63
C ASP A 72 -18.07 9.58 -18.78
N CYS A 73 -16.77 9.35 -18.99
CA CYS A 73 -16.06 8.32 -18.25
C CYS A 73 -15.79 8.76 -16.81
N LYS A 74 -16.21 7.96 -15.84
CA LYS A 74 -15.91 8.20 -14.42
C LYS A 74 -14.40 8.11 -14.19
N ARG A 75 -13.88 9.00 -13.35
CA ARG A 75 -12.46 9.08 -13.05
C ARG A 75 -12.20 9.02 -11.54
N TYR A 76 -11.14 8.31 -11.17
CA TYR A 76 -10.67 8.32 -9.80
C TYR A 76 -10.21 9.72 -9.39
N PHE A 77 -10.56 10.13 -8.18
CA PHE A 77 -9.83 11.15 -7.44
C PHE A 77 -8.46 10.58 -7.05
N SER A 78 -7.43 11.41 -7.05
CA SER A 78 -6.12 11.01 -6.58
C SER A 78 -5.52 12.02 -5.59
N ALA A 79 -4.76 11.49 -4.64
CA ALA A 79 -3.95 12.25 -3.70
C ALA A 79 -2.56 11.63 -3.62
N PHE A 80 -1.52 12.48 -3.68
CA PHE A 80 -0.12 12.05 -3.68
C PHE A 80 0.63 12.69 -2.51
N SER A 81 1.47 11.89 -1.87
CA SER A 81 2.53 12.35 -0.97
C SER A 81 3.87 11.98 -1.60
N SER A 82 4.58 12.98 -2.15
CA SER A 82 5.82 12.75 -2.90
C SER A 82 7.03 13.09 -2.07
N ALA A 83 8.11 12.31 -2.23
CA ALA A 83 9.38 12.65 -1.59
C ALA A 83 9.99 13.91 -2.19
N LYS A 84 10.67 14.73 -1.37
CA LYS A 84 11.51 15.84 -1.83
C LYS A 84 12.66 15.35 -2.72
N LYS A 85 13.18 14.16 -2.40
CA LYS A 85 14.22 13.49 -3.22
C LYS A 85 13.58 12.88 -4.47
N ALA A 86 13.99 13.32 -5.63
CA ALA A 86 13.48 12.81 -6.90
C ALA A 86 13.73 11.30 -7.08
N GLY A 87 12.73 10.59 -7.60
CA GLY A 87 12.84 9.15 -7.89
C GLY A 87 12.88 8.23 -6.67
N TYR A 88 12.43 8.71 -5.52
CA TYR A 88 12.50 7.99 -4.25
C TYR A 88 11.14 7.96 -3.56
N SER A 89 10.81 6.83 -2.87
CA SER A 89 9.63 6.69 -2.01
C SER A 89 8.33 7.21 -2.66
N GLY A 90 7.46 7.85 -1.89
CA GLY A 90 6.18 8.40 -2.33
C GLY A 90 5.03 7.43 -2.18
N THR A 91 3.90 7.94 -1.72
CA THR A 91 2.62 7.22 -1.62
C THR A 91 1.52 7.93 -2.36
N ALA A 92 0.47 7.21 -2.73
CA ALA A 92 -0.73 7.79 -3.31
C ALA A 92 -1.98 7.02 -2.88
N ILE A 93 -3.12 7.68 -2.98
CA ILE A 93 -4.45 7.08 -2.87
C ILE A 93 -5.27 7.48 -4.09
N TYR A 94 -5.86 6.51 -4.77
CA TYR A 94 -6.92 6.69 -5.76
C TYR A 94 -8.25 6.30 -5.13
N SER A 95 -9.32 7.04 -5.36
CA SER A 95 -10.66 6.70 -4.86
C SER A 95 -11.77 7.10 -5.83
N LYS A 96 -12.82 6.27 -5.94
CA LYS A 96 -14.00 6.56 -6.75
C LYS A 96 -14.79 7.75 -6.21
N VAL A 97 -14.82 7.90 -4.88
CA VAL A 97 -15.47 9.00 -4.18
C VAL A 97 -14.37 9.93 -3.64
N ARG A 98 -14.58 11.23 -3.77
CA ARG A 98 -13.66 12.20 -3.18
C ARG A 98 -13.67 12.07 -1.66
N PRO A 99 -12.50 11.94 -0.99
CA PRO A 99 -12.44 11.91 0.46
C PRO A 99 -12.84 13.24 1.08
N ASP A 100 -13.36 13.21 2.30
CA ASP A 100 -13.71 14.41 3.07
C ASP A 100 -12.46 15.24 3.40
N SER A 101 -11.34 14.56 3.64
CA SER A 101 -10.03 15.19 3.82
C SER A 101 -8.89 14.26 3.42
N VAL A 102 -7.75 14.88 3.08
CA VAL A 102 -6.48 14.19 2.84
C VAL A 102 -5.41 14.85 3.69
N GLU A 103 -4.59 14.04 4.36
CA GLU A 103 -3.48 14.50 5.19
C GLU A 103 -2.28 13.56 5.11
N ASN A 104 -1.12 14.02 5.58
CA ASN A 104 0.10 13.23 5.73
C ASN A 104 0.25 12.81 7.20
N LEU A 105 1.42 12.24 7.55
CA LEU A 105 1.70 11.81 8.92
C LEU A 105 1.75 12.98 9.92
N GLY A 106 2.15 14.17 9.45
CA GLY A 106 2.32 15.37 10.25
C GLY A 106 3.69 15.46 10.94
N ASP A 107 4.68 14.70 10.46
CA ASP A 107 6.07 14.77 10.89
C ASP A 107 6.98 14.96 9.67
N ALA A 108 7.59 16.14 9.59
CA ALA A 108 8.41 16.54 8.44
C ALA A 108 9.53 15.55 8.11
N ARG A 109 10.07 14.83 9.09
CA ARG A 109 11.12 13.82 8.87
C ARG A 109 10.66 12.71 7.92
N PHE A 110 9.37 12.35 7.98
CA PHE A 110 8.76 11.28 7.20
C PHE A 110 7.96 11.82 6.02
N ASP A 111 7.31 12.98 6.20
CA ASP A 111 6.54 13.65 5.14
C ASP A 111 7.46 14.13 4.02
N ASP A 112 8.70 14.53 4.31
CA ASP A 112 9.72 14.87 3.33
C ASP A 112 10.15 13.67 2.44
N GLU A 113 9.86 12.44 2.89
CA GLU A 113 10.03 11.23 2.09
C GLU A 113 8.71 10.73 1.47
N GLY A 114 7.57 11.40 1.71
CA GLY A 114 6.27 11.06 1.12
C GLY A 114 5.77 9.66 1.52
N ARG A 115 5.98 9.26 2.79
CA ARG A 115 5.77 7.88 3.24
C ARG A 115 4.35 7.53 3.61
N VAL A 116 3.50 8.54 3.84
CA VAL A 116 2.12 8.32 4.29
C VAL A 116 1.17 9.25 3.58
N THR A 117 0.06 8.70 3.10
CA THR A 117 -1.12 9.43 2.64
C THR A 117 -2.33 8.89 3.39
N ILE A 118 -3.10 9.77 4.01
CA ILE A 118 -4.30 9.43 4.78
C ILE A 118 -5.51 10.07 4.08
N ALA A 119 -6.51 9.27 3.75
CA ALA A 119 -7.78 9.75 3.19
C ALA A 119 -8.93 9.36 4.12
N LYS A 120 -9.77 10.33 4.48
CA LYS A 120 -10.92 10.12 5.36
C LYS A 120 -12.21 10.07 4.54
N PHE A 121 -13.04 9.06 4.80
CA PHE A 121 -14.35 8.83 4.18
C PHE A 121 -15.36 8.58 5.30
N GLY A 122 -16.16 9.59 5.65
CA GLY A 122 -17.04 9.52 6.81
C GLY A 122 -16.29 9.17 8.09
N LYS A 123 -16.51 7.96 8.60
CA LYS A 123 -15.84 7.44 9.81
C LYS A 123 -14.66 6.50 9.51
N ILE A 124 -14.29 6.32 8.27
CA ILE A 124 -13.18 5.43 7.87
C ILE A 124 -11.97 6.29 7.50
N ALA A 125 -10.82 6.02 8.11
CA ALA A 125 -9.54 6.59 7.75
C ALA A 125 -8.69 5.50 7.05
N VAL A 126 -8.53 5.62 5.72
CA VAL A 126 -7.68 4.74 4.90
C VAL A 126 -6.28 5.35 4.84
N ILE A 127 -5.29 4.57 5.23
CA ILE A 127 -3.90 5.00 5.28
C ILE A 127 -3.08 4.16 4.29
N SER A 128 -2.46 4.82 3.32
CA SER A 128 -1.43 4.25 2.45
C SER A 128 -0.07 4.55 3.07
N ALA A 129 0.66 3.53 3.52
CA ALA A 129 1.94 3.70 4.20
C ALA A 129 3.07 2.91 3.51
N TYR A 130 4.22 3.55 3.37
CA TYR A 130 5.47 2.95 2.93
C TYR A 130 6.49 3.02 4.05
N PHE A 131 6.59 1.94 4.83
CA PHE A 131 7.53 1.87 5.95
C PHE A 131 8.98 1.85 5.45
N PRO A 132 9.90 2.52 6.15
CA PRO A 132 11.30 2.50 5.74
C PRO A 132 11.88 1.09 5.71
N ASN A 133 12.69 0.79 4.71
CA ASN A 133 13.57 -0.37 4.74
C ASN A 133 14.75 -0.06 5.66
N SER A 134 15.13 -1.00 6.56
CA SER A 134 16.22 -0.81 7.49
C SER A 134 17.62 -0.84 6.85
N GLN A 135 17.68 -1.23 5.57
CA GLN A 135 18.88 -1.33 4.74
C GLN A 135 19.92 -2.33 5.28
N GLU A 136 20.94 -2.62 4.48
CA GLU A 136 22.01 -3.54 4.83
C GLU A 136 22.67 -3.15 6.18
N ALA A 137 22.93 -4.16 7.00
CA ALA A 137 23.46 -4.00 8.35
C ALA A 137 22.63 -3.10 9.28
N GLY A 138 21.34 -2.88 8.99
CA GLY A 138 20.48 -2.05 9.82
C GLY A 138 20.79 -0.55 9.76
N ALA A 139 21.43 -0.07 8.68
CA ALA A 139 21.91 1.31 8.56
C ALA A 139 20.79 2.38 8.73
N ARG A 140 19.53 2.00 8.55
CA ARG A 140 18.34 2.85 8.76
C ARG A 140 17.37 2.25 9.80
N LEU A 141 17.79 1.31 10.62
CA LEU A 141 16.91 0.66 11.59
C LEU A 141 16.30 1.67 12.57
N ASP A 142 17.10 2.54 13.17
CA ASP A 142 16.61 3.56 14.09
C ASP A 142 15.56 4.47 13.43
N TYR A 143 15.81 4.90 12.20
CA TYR A 143 14.86 5.72 11.45
C TYR A 143 13.54 4.96 11.18
N LYS A 144 13.61 3.66 10.87
CA LYS A 144 12.43 2.80 10.73
C LYS A 144 11.66 2.68 12.02
N LEU A 145 12.34 2.44 13.14
CA LEU A 145 11.70 2.31 14.45
C LEU A 145 11.04 3.64 14.90
N GLU A 146 11.66 4.79 14.59
CA GLU A 146 11.04 6.09 14.86
C GLU A 146 9.80 6.32 13.96
N PHE A 147 9.85 5.97 12.69
CA PHE A 147 8.67 5.98 11.81
C PHE A 147 7.56 5.08 12.35
N ASN A 148 7.91 3.88 12.80
CA ASN A 148 7.01 2.90 13.36
C ASN A 148 6.26 3.44 14.60
N LYS A 149 6.94 4.17 15.47
CA LYS A 149 6.33 4.85 16.62
C LYS A 149 5.40 5.97 16.17
N ALA A 150 5.82 6.76 15.17
CA ALA A 150 5.01 7.87 14.67
C ALA A 150 3.71 7.40 13.99
N ILE A 151 3.76 6.34 13.19
CA ILE A 151 2.56 5.80 12.52
C ILE A 151 1.58 5.19 13.54
N LEU A 152 2.07 4.44 14.54
CA LEU A 152 1.22 3.93 15.61
C LEU A 152 0.52 5.07 16.36
N LYS A 153 1.27 6.09 16.77
CA LYS A 153 0.72 7.28 17.43
C LYS A 153 -0.38 7.92 16.57
N LYS A 154 -0.14 8.11 15.26
CA LYS A 154 -1.14 8.68 14.35
C LYS A 154 -2.39 7.81 14.24
N CYS A 155 -2.23 6.51 14.18
CA CYS A 155 -3.36 5.58 14.18
C CYS A 155 -4.18 5.68 15.49
N ASP A 156 -3.53 5.75 16.64
CA ASP A 156 -4.19 5.88 17.94
C ASP A 156 -4.91 7.24 18.09
N GLU A 157 -4.33 8.32 17.58
CA GLU A 157 -4.97 9.64 17.48
C GLU A 157 -6.27 9.55 16.66
N LEU A 158 -6.22 8.96 15.46
CA LEU A 158 -7.40 8.78 14.61
C LEU A 158 -8.48 7.92 15.28
N VAL A 159 -8.08 6.84 15.96
CA VAL A 159 -9.02 6.01 16.75
C VAL A 159 -9.65 6.81 17.88
N SER A 160 -8.89 7.67 18.57
CA SER A 160 -9.40 8.53 19.64
C SER A 160 -10.36 9.61 19.13
N GLU A 161 -10.17 10.08 17.90
CA GLU A 161 -11.06 10.98 17.16
C GLU A 161 -12.34 10.28 16.66
N GLY A 162 -12.44 8.96 16.83
CA GLY A 162 -13.59 8.15 16.46
C GLY A 162 -13.57 7.62 15.03
N PHE A 163 -12.40 7.59 14.37
CA PHE A 163 -12.24 6.96 13.07
C PHE A 163 -11.97 5.45 13.20
N ASN A 164 -12.46 4.71 12.23
CA ASN A 164 -12.11 3.33 11.98
C ASN A 164 -10.85 3.33 11.08
N VAL A 165 -9.71 2.97 11.66
CA VAL A 165 -8.43 3.00 10.97
C VAL A 165 -8.26 1.72 10.14
N VAL A 166 -7.95 1.90 8.85
CA VAL A 166 -7.57 0.86 7.89
C VAL A 166 -6.19 1.22 7.35
N LEU A 167 -5.15 0.67 7.97
CA LEU A 167 -3.75 0.91 7.63
C LEU A 167 -3.26 -0.17 6.66
N GLY A 168 -2.92 0.24 5.44
CA GLY A 168 -2.37 -0.65 4.43
C GLY A 168 -1.08 -0.16 3.83
N GLY A 169 -0.30 -1.08 3.30
CA GLY A 169 0.91 -0.76 2.58
C GLY A 169 2.03 -1.76 2.76
N ASP A 170 3.22 -1.34 2.35
CA ASP A 170 4.46 -2.08 2.51
C ASP A 170 5.11 -1.73 3.86
N TYR A 171 5.05 -2.67 4.79
CA TYR A 171 5.64 -2.53 6.13
C TYR A 171 7.15 -2.86 6.16
N ASN A 172 7.68 -3.37 5.04
CA ASN A 172 9.08 -3.78 4.93
C ASN A 172 9.51 -4.72 6.07
N VAL A 173 8.61 -5.60 6.53
CA VAL A 173 8.89 -6.61 7.56
C VAL A 173 8.04 -7.86 7.35
N ALA A 174 8.66 -9.02 7.38
CA ALA A 174 7.97 -10.31 7.57
C ALA A 174 7.86 -10.56 9.08
N HIS A 175 6.64 -10.70 9.61
CA HIS A 175 6.41 -10.73 11.06
C HIS A 175 6.93 -12.02 11.70
N THR A 176 6.55 -13.16 11.15
CA THR A 176 6.81 -14.48 11.74
C THR A 176 7.45 -15.42 10.72
N PRO A 177 7.99 -16.59 11.14
CA PRO A 177 8.62 -17.54 10.22
C PRO A 177 7.72 -18.03 9.07
N ILE A 178 6.40 -17.99 9.23
CA ILE A 178 5.46 -18.39 8.18
C ILE A 178 5.37 -17.33 7.05
N ASP A 179 5.83 -16.10 7.31
CA ASP A 179 5.69 -14.95 6.43
C ASP A 179 6.86 -14.79 5.44
N LEU A 180 7.84 -15.66 5.47
CA LEU A 180 8.94 -15.64 4.50
C LEU A 180 9.48 -17.02 4.18
N ALA A 181 10.07 -17.14 3.00
CA ALA A 181 10.87 -18.30 2.65
C ALA A 181 12.23 -18.28 3.37
N ASN A 182 12.69 -19.45 3.84
CA ASN A 182 14.00 -19.63 4.46
C ASN A 182 14.26 -18.72 5.70
N PRO A 183 13.39 -18.71 6.72
CA PRO A 183 13.50 -17.79 7.86
C PRO A 183 14.84 -17.88 8.58
N ALA A 184 15.39 -19.08 8.82
CA ALA A 184 16.63 -19.28 9.56
C ALA A 184 17.85 -18.58 8.92
N THR A 185 17.89 -18.44 7.60
CA THR A 185 18.98 -17.77 6.89
C THR A 185 18.80 -16.26 6.80
N ASN A 186 17.62 -15.75 7.16
CA ASN A 186 17.24 -14.36 7.00
C ASN A 186 17.17 -13.57 8.33
N GLU A 187 17.44 -14.19 9.49
CA GLU A 187 17.29 -13.57 10.81
C GLU A 187 18.12 -12.27 11.03
N LYS A 188 19.16 -12.07 10.21
CA LYS A 188 20.00 -10.87 10.23
C LYS A 188 19.79 -9.95 9.04
N ASN A 189 18.80 -10.24 8.21
CA ASN A 189 18.52 -9.46 7.02
C ASN A 189 17.47 -8.38 7.28
N PRO A 190 17.61 -7.20 6.64
CA PRO A 190 16.57 -6.18 6.63
C PRO A 190 15.20 -6.76 6.26
N GLY A 191 14.18 -6.34 7.00
CA GLY A 191 12.82 -6.88 6.86
C GLY A 191 12.54 -8.14 7.67
N TYR A 192 13.55 -8.69 8.38
CA TYR A 192 13.35 -9.80 9.32
C TYR A 192 14.22 -9.71 10.58
N LEU A 193 14.76 -8.53 10.87
CA LEU A 193 15.51 -8.29 12.12
C LEU A 193 14.59 -8.49 13.34
N PRO A 194 15.15 -8.96 14.48
CA PRO A 194 14.37 -9.14 15.71
C PRO A 194 13.61 -7.88 16.12
N GLU A 195 14.25 -6.71 16.05
CA GLU A 195 13.66 -5.41 16.44
C GLU A 195 12.47 -5.02 15.54
N GLU A 196 12.53 -5.33 14.25
CA GLU A 196 11.43 -5.07 13.30
C GLU A 196 10.22 -5.95 13.63
N ARG A 197 10.44 -7.23 13.90
CA ARG A 197 9.41 -8.20 14.27
C ARG A 197 8.80 -7.91 15.64
N GLU A 198 9.63 -7.54 16.61
CA GLU A 198 9.19 -7.16 17.95
C GLU A 198 8.28 -5.93 17.91
N TRP A 199 8.65 -4.94 17.09
CA TRP A 199 7.77 -3.79 16.89
C TRP A 199 6.42 -4.22 16.31
N PHE A 200 6.40 -5.08 15.27
CA PHE A 200 5.13 -5.51 14.68
C PHE A 200 4.27 -6.27 15.69
N THR A 201 4.89 -7.13 16.53
CA THR A 201 4.21 -7.79 17.64
C THR A 201 3.62 -6.77 18.63
N SER A 202 4.39 -5.74 18.97
CA SER A 202 3.94 -4.65 19.85
C SER A 202 2.80 -3.84 19.25
N PHE A 203 2.83 -3.60 17.93
CA PHE A 203 1.77 -2.94 17.18
C PHE A 203 0.46 -3.75 17.25
N LEU A 204 0.51 -5.06 17.05
CA LEU A 204 -0.65 -5.94 17.19
C LEU A 204 -1.17 -5.94 18.64
N ASN A 205 -0.28 -5.99 19.63
CA ASN A 205 -0.64 -5.94 21.05
C ASN A 205 -1.24 -4.58 21.46
N ALA A 206 -0.92 -3.50 20.76
CA ALA A 206 -1.55 -2.19 20.94
C ALA A 206 -3.02 -2.15 20.49
N GLY A 207 -3.51 -3.24 19.89
CA GLY A 207 -4.93 -3.39 19.52
C GLY A 207 -5.20 -3.35 18.03
N TYR A 208 -4.19 -3.62 17.21
CA TYR A 208 -4.34 -3.78 15.76
C TYR A 208 -4.35 -5.26 15.38
N VAL A 209 -4.95 -5.57 14.24
CA VAL A 209 -5.15 -6.94 13.73
C VAL A 209 -4.57 -7.04 12.33
N ASP A 210 -3.69 -8.01 12.10
CA ASP A 210 -3.29 -8.44 10.75
C ASP A 210 -4.47 -9.16 10.11
N THR A 211 -5.16 -8.48 9.20
CA THR A 211 -6.41 -8.98 8.64
C THR A 211 -6.21 -10.21 7.77
N PHE A 212 -5.07 -10.34 7.09
CA PHE A 212 -4.81 -11.53 6.30
C PHE A 212 -4.71 -12.78 7.19
N ARG A 213 -3.99 -12.70 8.31
CA ARG A 213 -3.83 -13.84 9.23
C ARG A 213 -5.10 -14.17 10.03
N LYS A 214 -6.07 -13.26 10.09
CA LYS A 214 -7.42 -13.55 10.59
C LYS A 214 -8.14 -14.60 9.72
N PHE A 215 -7.95 -14.56 8.39
CA PHE A 215 -8.66 -15.43 7.45
C PHE A 215 -7.80 -16.57 6.89
N ASN A 216 -6.49 -16.46 6.95
CA ASN A 216 -5.57 -17.39 6.30
C ASN A 216 -4.38 -17.74 7.19
N SER A 217 -4.30 -18.98 7.62
CA SER A 217 -3.19 -19.55 8.42
C SER A 217 -2.16 -20.32 7.57
N GLU A 218 -2.37 -20.43 6.25
CA GLU A 218 -1.52 -21.23 5.38
C GLU A 218 -0.14 -20.60 5.16
N PRO A 219 0.91 -21.41 5.09
CA PRO A 219 2.26 -20.95 4.76
C PRO A 219 2.39 -20.59 3.27
N LYS A 220 3.54 -20.02 2.91
CA LYS A 220 3.92 -19.70 1.53
C LYS A 220 2.97 -18.71 0.84
N GLN A 221 2.32 -17.86 1.60
CA GLN A 221 1.50 -16.76 1.15
C GLN A 221 2.37 -15.50 1.19
N TYR A 222 2.88 -15.06 0.05
CA TYR A 222 3.84 -13.96 -0.03
C TYR A 222 3.30 -12.81 -0.86
N THR A 223 3.86 -11.61 -0.65
CA THR A 223 3.48 -10.40 -1.36
C THR A 223 4.63 -9.80 -2.15
N TRP A 224 5.87 -10.19 -1.85
CA TRP A 224 7.09 -9.71 -2.48
C TRP A 224 8.03 -10.85 -2.86
N TRP A 225 8.69 -10.70 -4.03
CA TRP A 225 9.72 -11.63 -4.52
C TRP A 225 10.86 -10.85 -5.18
N SER A 226 12.09 -11.20 -4.83
CA SER A 226 13.25 -10.65 -5.52
C SER A 226 13.18 -10.89 -7.03
N TYR A 227 13.57 -9.90 -7.82
CA TYR A 227 13.74 -10.10 -9.29
C TYR A 227 14.85 -11.11 -9.64
N ARG A 228 15.70 -11.47 -8.67
CA ARG A 228 16.82 -12.37 -8.89
C ARG A 228 16.38 -13.83 -8.79
N PHE A 229 17.07 -14.69 -9.55
CA PHE A 229 16.99 -16.16 -9.43
C PHE A 229 15.61 -16.77 -9.69
N HIS A 230 14.72 -16.09 -10.43
CA HIS A 230 13.35 -16.54 -10.68
C HIS A 230 12.58 -16.82 -9.37
N ALA A 231 12.76 -15.94 -8.39
CA ALA A 231 12.24 -16.14 -7.04
C ALA A 231 10.71 -16.25 -7.02
N ARG A 232 10.00 -15.45 -7.85
CA ARG A 232 8.52 -15.48 -7.92
C ARG A 232 8.01 -16.80 -8.49
N GLU A 233 8.62 -17.29 -9.58
CA GLU A 233 8.27 -18.58 -10.20
C GLU A 233 8.46 -19.77 -9.23
N LYS A 234 9.47 -19.68 -8.37
CA LYS A 234 9.79 -20.69 -7.34
C LYS A 234 9.04 -20.47 -6.04
N ASN A 235 8.25 -19.41 -5.94
CA ASN A 235 7.61 -18.93 -4.74
C ASN A 235 8.56 -18.81 -3.54
N ILE A 236 9.75 -18.25 -3.76
CA ILE A 236 10.72 -17.90 -2.71
C ILE A 236 10.52 -16.41 -2.41
N GLY A 237 9.53 -16.10 -1.58
CA GLY A 237 9.04 -14.75 -1.33
C GLY A 237 8.92 -14.41 0.14
N TRP A 238 8.46 -13.20 0.40
CA TRP A 238 8.19 -12.63 1.71
C TRP A 238 6.81 -11.99 1.71
N ARG A 239 6.06 -12.09 2.81
CA ARG A 239 4.86 -11.29 3.05
C ARG A 239 5.27 -10.08 3.87
N ILE A 240 5.35 -8.94 3.22
CA ILE A 240 5.77 -7.67 3.81
C ILE A 240 4.76 -6.54 3.59
N ASP A 241 3.71 -6.80 2.82
CA ASP A 241 2.57 -5.92 2.63
C ASP A 241 1.40 -6.42 3.49
N TYR A 242 0.75 -5.50 4.19
CA TYR A 242 -0.32 -5.83 5.14
C TYR A 242 -1.49 -4.89 5.02
N TRP A 243 -2.66 -5.41 5.41
CA TRP A 243 -3.79 -4.63 5.88
C TRP A 243 -3.96 -4.86 7.37
N CYS A 244 -3.89 -3.80 8.16
CA CYS A 244 -4.17 -3.84 9.58
C CYS A 244 -5.32 -2.89 9.92
N VAL A 245 -6.24 -3.34 10.78
CA VAL A 245 -7.34 -2.54 11.31
C VAL A 245 -7.27 -2.51 12.83
N HIS A 246 -7.83 -1.46 13.44
CA HIS A 246 -8.00 -1.49 14.89
C HIS A 246 -9.05 -2.53 15.27
N LYS A 247 -8.84 -3.30 16.35
CA LYS A 247 -9.70 -4.41 16.78
C LYS A 247 -11.16 -4.05 16.98
N LYS A 248 -11.50 -2.80 17.31
CA LYS A 248 -12.88 -2.33 17.40
C LYS A 248 -13.62 -2.34 16.07
N PHE A 249 -12.88 -2.41 14.95
CA PHE A 249 -13.41 -2.45 13.59
C PHE A 249 -13.22 -3.82 12.92
N GLU A 250 -12.62 -4.76 13.62
CA GLU A 250 -12.26 -6.09 13.09
C GLU A 250 -13.47 -6.87 12.55
N ASP A 251 -14.62 -6.77 13.23
CA ASP A 251 -15.84 -7.50 12.83
C ASP A 251 -16.44 -7.00 11.51
N LYS A 252 -16.05 -5.80 11.07
CA LYS A 252 -16.45 -5.23 9.77
C LYS A 252 -15.57 -5.72 8.61
N VAL A 253 -14.48 -6.42 8.88
CA VAL A 253 -13.63 -6.99 7.82
C VAL A 253 -14.25 -8.30 7.34
N VAL A 254 -14.66 -8.31 6.07
CA VAL A 254 -15.30 -9.46 5.41
C VAL A 254 -14.27 -10.41 4.82
N SER A 255 -13.22 -9.87 4.22
CA SER A 255 -12.14 -10.65 3.63
C SER A 255 -10.83 -9.86 3.56
N SER A 256 -9.72 -10.59 3.53
CA SER A 256 -8.38 -10.04 3.26
C SER A 256 -7.60 -11.07 2.43
N THR A 257 -7.10 -10.64 1.27
CA THR A 257 -6.52 -11.54 0.26
C THR A 257 -5.23 -10.98 -0.34
N ILE A 258 -4.41 -11.88 -0.87
CA ILE A 258 -3.20 -11.58 -1.64
C ILE A 258 -3.49 -11.89 -3.10
N MET A 259 -3.23 -10.92 -3.99
CA MET A 259 -3.50 -11.03 -5.43
C MET A 259 -2.22 -11.46 -6.17
N ALA A 260 -1.72 -12.66 -5.85
CA ALA A 260 -0.40 -13.14 -6.30
C ALA A 260 -0.22 -13.22 -7.82
N ASP A 261 -1.32 -13.35 -8.58
CA ASP A 261 -1.30 -13.44 -10.05
C ASP A 261 -1.10 -12.08 -10.73
N VAL A 262 -1.29 -10.96 -10.01
CA VAL A 262 -1.08 -9.61 -10.55
C VAL A 262 0.41 -9.33 -10.64
N THR A 263 0.88 -9.03 -11.84
CA THR A 263 2.30 -8.79 -12.16
C THR A 263 2.53 -7.31 -12.51
N GLY A 264 3.80 -6.91 -12.66
CA GLY A 264 4.20 -5.54 -13.02
C GLY A 264 5.18 -4.93 -12.03
N SER A 265 5.12 -5.34 -10.78
CA SER A 265 6.06 -5.00 -9.71
C SER A 265 6.70 -6.26 -9.13
N ASP A 266 7.72 -6.12 -8.28
CA ASP A 266 8.26 -7.17 -7.42
C ASP A 266 7.34 -7.47 -6.22
N HIS A 267 6.36 -6.59 -5.94
CA HIS A 267 5.23 -6.87 -5.08
C HIS A 267 3.99 -7.26 -5.90
N CYS A 268 3.05 -7.96 -5.27
CA CYS A 268 1.68 -8.08 -5.75
C CYS A 268 0.71 -7.25 -4.89
N PRO A 269 -0.48 -6.90 -5.41
CA PRO A 269 -1.47 -6.22 -4.61
C PRO A 269 -2.01 -7.08 -3.48
N ILE A 270 -2.48 -6.43 -2.43
CA ILE A 270 -3.28 -7.01 -1.35
C ILE A 270 -4.63 -6.30 -1.29
N GLN A 271 -5.68 -7.03 -0.93
CA GLN A 271 -7.05 -6.54 -0.91
C GLN A 271 -7.68 -6.77 0.46
N ILE A 272 -8.49 -5.80 0.90
CA ILE A 272 -9.39 -5.94 2.04
C ILE A 272 -10.81 -5.53 1.63
N GLN A 273 -11.81 -6.26 2.08
CA GLN A 273 -13.22 -5.89 1.97
C GLN A 273 -13.77 -5.62 3.36
N ILE A 274 -14.43 -4.48 3.49
CA ILE A 274 -15.06 -4.05 4.75
C ILE A 274 -16.53 -3.73 4.52
N GLU A 275 -17.38 -4.07 5.51
CA GLU A 275 -18.76 -3.59 5.60
C GLU A 275 -18.78 -2.17 6.16
N GLU A 276 -19.62 -1.32 5.58
CA GLU A 276 -19.87 0.05 6.03
C GLU A 276 -20.93 0.12 7.14
#